data_6a884ccd947c2c1d3d695534345c9b61
#
_entry.id   6a884ccd947c2c1d3d695534345c9b61
#
_cell.length_a   1.000
_cell.length_b   1.000
_cell.length_c   1.000
_cell.angle_alpha   90.00
_cell.angle_beta   90.00
_cell.angle_gamma   90.00
#
_symmetry.space_group_name_H-M   'P 1'
#
loop_
_entity.id
_entity.type
_entity.pdbx_description
1 polymer ?
#
loop_
_entity_poly.entity_id
_entity_poly.type
_entity_poly.pdbx_seq_one_letter_code
_entity_poly.pdbx_strand_id
1 'polypeptide(L)'
;MIEKFLEQTEFESLEDFNANFKIKVPENFNFAYDVVDEWARTNPTKRAICWTNDKGAHIDITFDELRHHSNITAYYFQKFGIKKGDRVMLILKRRFEFWFSIIALHKLGAVCIPATHLLTKKDIIYRCNAAGIKMIVAVDDDCVVSEIEAARTESPTLEYLVAVGNNCPDGWQDFHEGVRRSKTFVRPKHVNTNDDISILYFTSGTTGNPKMVAHDFTYPLGHIVTAKYWHNLNEDSIHFTVADTGWGKAVWGKLYGQMIVGATIFVYDHEKFVAAEILAMIEKYRITSFCAPPTIYRFMIKEDLTKYDLSSLKYATIAGEPLSPTVFNAFYQATGVKPMEGFGQTETTVIIANFPWMEPKPGSMGKPNPAYDLDIITADGRSTEAGEQGEIVVYTKNGKPLGLFHGYFRDKDNKLTKQVYSDNIYHTGDVA
;
A
#
# COMPACT_ATOMS: atom_id res chain seq x y z
N MET A 1 -11.47 -12.88 11.21
CA MET A 1 -10.39 -13.00 10.19
C MET A 1 -9.01 -12.70 10.79
N ILE A 2 -8.85 -11.58 11.46
CA ILE A 2 -7.57 -11.13 12.02
C ILE A 2 -7.00 -12.09 13.08
N GLU A 3 -7.85 -12.80 13.81
CA GLU A 3 -7.50 -13.81 14.84
C GLU A 3 -6.69 -14.98 14.26
N LYS A 4 -6.76 -15.20 12.94
CA LYS A 4 -5.91 -16.19 12.26
C LYS A 4 -4.44 -15.79 12.26
N PHE A 5 -4.16 -14.49 12.33
CA PHE A 5 -2.84 -13.90 12.17
C PHE A 5 -2.30 -13.26 13.44
N LEU A 6 -3.09 -13.14 14.50
CA LEU A 6 -2.65 -12.60 15.79
C LEU A 6 -2.92 -13.59 16.94
N GLU A 7 -2.06 -13.55 17.96
CA GLU A 7 -2.31 -14.28 19.22
C GLU A 7 -3.37 -13.57 20.06
N GLN A 8 -3.30 -12.24 20.12
CA GLN A 8 -4.24 -11.34 20.78
C GLN A 8 -4.58 -10.20 19.86
N THR A 9 -5.86 -9.79 19.80
CA THR A 9 -6.34 -8.76 18.87
C THR A 9 -6.73 -7.46 19.55
N GLU A 10 -6.99 -7.46 20.85
CA GLU A 10 -7.36 -6.27 21.63
C GLU A 10 -6.38 -6.10 22.79
N PHE A 11 -6.00 -4.86 23.05
CA PHE A 11 -5.04 -4.48 24.10
C PHE A 11 -5.63 -3.32 24.91
N GLU A 12 -5.34 -3.33 26.22
CA GLU A 12 -5.88 -2.33 27.16
C GLU A 12 -5.04 -1.04 27.18
N SER A 13 -3.76 -1.13 26.85
CA SER A 13 -2.83 0.00 26.87
C SER A 13 -1.70 -0.17 25.86
N LEU A 14 -0.89 0.86 25.68
CA LEU A 14 0.34 0.79 24.88
C LEU A 14 1.35 -0.21 25.43
N GLU A 15 1.45 -0.31 26.78
CA GLU A 15 2.33 -1.26 27.47
C GLU A 15 1.88 -2.69 27.21
N ASP A 16 0.56 -2.95 27.29
CA ASP A 16 -0.02 -4.26 26.98
C ASP A 16 0.22 -4.61 25.50
N PHE A 17 0.00 -3.66 24.57
CA PHE A 17 0.29 -3.84 23.17
C PHE A 17 1.76 -4.18 22.91
N ASN A 18 2.70 -3.43 23.52
CA ASN A 18 4.13 -3.68 23.34
C ASN A 18 4.58 -5.04 23.93
N ALA A 19 3.96 -5.48 25.01
CA ALA A 19 4.34 -6.73 25.67
C ALA A 19 3.77 -7.98 24.98
N ASN A 20 2.57 -7.89 24.42
CA ASN A 20 1.78 -9.06 24.02
C ASN A 20 1.47 -9.14 22.51
N PHE A 21 1.85 -8.13 21.70
CA PHE A 21 1.62 -8.17 20.26
C PHE A 21 2.50 -9.23 19.59
N LYS A 22 1.87 -10.21 18.95
CA LYS A 22 2.56 -11.26 18.19
C LYS A 22 1.78 -11.65 16.95
N ILE A 23 2.48 -11.70 15.81
CA ILE A 23 1.94 -12.15 14.54
C ILE A 23 2.21 -13.65 14.37
N LYS A 24 1.15 -14.38 14.02
CA LYS A 24 1.22 -15.77 13.54
C LYS A 24 1.42 -15.74 12.03
N VAL A 25 2.51 -16.30 11.55
CA VAL A 25 2.83 -16.36 10.11
C VAL A 25 2.48 -17.75 9.59
N PRO A 26 1.44 -17.87 8.73
CA PRO A 26 1.14 -19.15 8.09
C PRO A 26 2.27 -19.61 7.17
N GLU A 27 2.45 -20.92 7.03
CA GLU A 27 3.32 -21.49 6.02
C GLU A 27 2.77 -21.16 4.61
N ASN A 28 3.65 -20.69 3.72
CA ASN A 28 3.29 -20.32 2.35
C ASN A 28 2.12 -19.34 2.25
N PHE A 29 2.10 -18.33 3.15
CA PHE A 29 1.07 -17.31 3.20
C PHE A 29 0.87 -16.65 1.82
N ASN A 30 -0.38 -16.51 1.42
CA ASN A 30 -0.75 -15.80 0.21
C ASN A 30 -1.99 -14.94 0.47
N PHE A 31 -1.81 -13.65 0.45
CA PHE A 31 -2.86 -12.67 0.74
C PHE A 31 -4.16 -12.90 -0.06
N ALA A 32 -4.03 -13.28 -1.35
CA ALA A 32 -5.20 -13.49 -2.19
C ALA A 32 -6.06 -14.68 -1.71
N TYR A 33 -5.42 -15.76 -1.25
CA TYR A 33 -6.12 -16.97 -0.81
C TYR A 33 -6.50 -16.93 0.67
N ASP A 34 -5.55 -16.49 1.51
CA ASP A 34 -5.70 -16.59 2.96
C ASP A 34 -6.50 -15.44 3.55
N VAL A 35 -6.67 -14.34 2.78
CA VAL A 35 -7.47 -13.18 3.19
C VAL A 35 -8.67 -12.97 2.26
N VAL A 36 -8.45 -12.68 0.98
CA VAL A 36 -9.55 -12.31 0.06
C VAL A 36 -10.50 -13.46 -0.18
N ASP A 37 -9.99 -14.63 -0.59
CA ASP A 37 -10.82 -15.81 -0.85
C ASP A 37 -11.44 -16.35 0.45
N GLU A 38 -10.77 -16.19 1.59
CA GLU A 38 -11.31 -16.61 2.88
C GLU A 38 -12.45 -15.70 3.36
N TRP A 39 -12.37 -14.38 3.15
CA TRP A 39 -13.51 -13.48 3.36
C TRP A 39 -14.68 -13.84 2.44
N ALA A 40 -14.42 -14.09 1.17
CA ALA A 40 -15.46 -14.53 0.22
C ALA A 40 -16.14 -15.82 0.64
N ARG A 41 -15.40 -16.73 1.30
CA ARG A 41 -15.94 -17.99 1.84
C ARG A 41 -16.78 -17.78 3.11
N THR A 42 -16.34 -16.90 4.02
CA THR A 42 -16.93 -16.73 5.36
C THR A 42 -18.00 -15.65 5.42
N ASN A 43 -17.84 -14.59 4.63
CA ASN A 43 -18.79 -13.47 4.53
C ASN A 43 -18.80 -12.89 3.10
N PRO A 44 -19.39 -13.61 2.13
CA PRO A 44 -19.33 -13.27 0.71
C PRO A 44 -19.89 -11.89 0.37
N THR A 45 -20.89 -11.43 1.09
CA THR A 45 -21.58 -10.16 0.85
C THR A 45 -20.92 -8.97 1.53
N LYS A 46 -19.86 -9.21 2.34
CA LYS A 46 -19.13 -8.12 3.00
C LYS A 46 -18.47 -7.22 1.95
N ARG A 47 -18.71 -5.92 2.06
CA ARG A 47 -18.13 -4.92 1.16
C ARG A 47 -16.62 -4.79 1.40
N ALA A 48 -15.82 -5.06 0.38
CA ALA A 48 -14.39 -4.90 0.39
C ALA A 48 -13.99 -3.49 -0.07
N ILE A 49 -14.61 -2.98 -1.13
CA ILE A 49 -14.29 -1.71 -1.76
C ILE A 49 -15.57 -0.93 -2.05
N CYS A 50 -15.54 0.35 -1.77
CA CYS A 50 -16.52 1.35 -2.19
C CYS A 50 -15.79 2.33 -3.11
N TRP A 51 -16.00 2.21 -4.41
CA TRP A 51 -15.34 3.04 -5.42
C TRP A 51 -16.30 4.05 -6.02
N THR A 52 -15.83 5.27 -6.22
CA THR A 52 -16.56 6.32 -6.95
C THR A 52 -15.57 7.18 -7.72
N ASN A 53 -16.08 7.91 -8.72
CA ASN A 53 -15.25 8.85 -9.49
C ASN A 53 -15.86 10.26 -9.54
N ASP A 54 -15.10 11.21 -10.08
CA ASP A 54 -15.49 12.61 -10.28
C ASP A 54 -16.59 12.80 -11.36
N LYS A 55 -16.92 11.74 -12.11
CA LYS A 55 -18.02 11.72 -13.10
C LYS A 55 -19.32 11.14 -12.53
N GLY A 56 -19.35 10.80 -11.24
CA GLY A 56 -20.53 10.31 -10.53
C GLY A 56 -20.78 8.80 -10.65
N ALA A 57 -19.90 8.03 -11.28
CA ALA A 57 -19.99 6.58 -11.23
C ALA A 57 -19.69 6.07 -9.81
N HIS A 58 -20.39 5.00 -9.42
CA HIS A 58 -20.24 4.37 -8.11
C HIS A 58 -20.34 2.85 -8.23
N ILE A 59 -19.47 2.13 -7.56
CA ILE A 59 -19.45 0.66 -7.51
C ILE A 59 -19.08 0.23 -6.11
N ASP A 60 -19.92 -0.58 -5.48
CA ASP A 60 -19.56 -1.36 -4.31
C ASP A 60 -19.10 -2.77 -4.76
N ILE A 61 -17.94 -3.20 -4.27
CA ILE A 61 -17.37 -4.51 -4.58
C ILE A 61 -17.30 -5.32 -3.30
N THR A 62 -17.98 -6.43 -3.26
CA THR A 62 -17.94 -7.39 -2.17
C THR A 62 -16.68 -8.27 -2.23
N PHE A 63 -16.36 -8.98 -1.14
CA PHE A 63 -15.24 -9.91 -1.17
C PHE A 63 -15.47 -11.08 -2.14
N ASP A 64 -16.73 -11.52 -2.35
CA ASP A 64 -17.02 -12.55 -3.35
C ASP A 64 -16.81 -12.07 -4.78
N GLU A 65 -17.24 -10.84 -5.10
CA GLU A 65 -16.97 -10.23 -6.40
C GLU A 65 -15.47 -10.01 -6.60
N LEU A 66 -14.76 -9.56 -5.57
CA LEU A 66 -13.31 -9.37 -5.63
C LEU A 66 -12.56 -10.69 -5.89
N ARG A 67 -12.98 -11.77 -5.21
CA ARG A 67 -12.49 -13.14 -5.46
C ARG A 67 -12.79 -13.57 -6.91
N HIS A 68 -14.03 -13.37 -7.36
CA HIS A 68 -14.47 -13.73 -8.70
C HIS A 68 -13.66 -13.01 -9.78
N HIS A 69 -13.61 -11.67 -9.72
CA HIS A 69 -12.90 -10.88 -10.71
C HIS A 69 -11.38 -11.13 -10.69
N SER A 70 -10.77 -11.30 -9.52
CA SER A 70 -9.34 -11.65 -9.44
C SER A 70 -9.03 -13.04 -9.99
N ASN A 71 -9.94 -14.02 -9.85
CA ASN A 71 -9.79 -15.35 -10.46
C ASN A 71 -9.84 -15.29 -12.00
N ILE A 72 -10.78 -14.54 -12.55
CA ILE A 72 -10.90 -14.38 -14.01
C ILE A 72 -9.67 -13.61 -14.55
N THR A 73 -9.24 -12.57 -13.85
CA THR A 73 -8.05 -11.78 -14.19
C THR A 73 -6.77 -12.64 -14.13
N ALA A 74 -6.64 -13.52 -13.13
CA ALA A 74 -5.52 -14.45 -13.02
C ALA A 74 -5.47 -15.41 -14.23
N TYR A 75 -6.61 -15.95 -14.63
CA TYR A 75 -6.70 -16.78 -15.83
C TYR A 75 -6.34 -15.99 -17.08
N TYR A 76 -6.81 -14.73 -17.20
CA TYR A 76 -6.49 -13.84 -18.29
C TYR A 76 -4.97 -13.60 -18.42
N PHE A 77 -4.30 -13.27 -17.32
CA PHE A 77 -2.84 -13.10 -17.31
C PHE A 77 -2.09 -14.40 -17.60
N GLN A 78 -2.61 -15.54 -17.10
CA GLN A 78 -2.03 -16.85 -17.37
C GLN A 78 -2.03 -17.20 -18.87
N LYS A 79 -3.04 -16.74 -19.64
CA LYS A 79 -3.09 -16.94 -21.10
C LYS A 79 -1.91 -16.29 -21.84
N PHE A 80 -1.33 -15.22 -21.30
CA PHE A 80 -0.10 -14.59 -21.77
C PHE A 80 1.16 -15.20 -21.19
N GLY A 81 1.03 -16.35 -20.51
CA GLY A 81 2.16 -17.04 -19.91
C GLY A 81 2.73 -16.31 -18.68
N ILE A 82 1.96 -15.44 -18.02
CA ILE A 82 2.36 -14.86 -16.73
C ILE A 82 2.28 -15.98 -15.67
N LYS A 83 3.37 -16.14 -14.94
CA LYS A 83 3.55 -17.20 -13.94
C LYS A 83 4.37 -16.71 -12.76
N LYS A 84 4.58 -17.57 -11.77
CA LYS A 84 5.39 -17.30 -10.58
C LYS A 84 6.70 -16.59 -10.94
N GLY A 85 6.96 -15.48 -10.25
CA GLY A 85 8.17 -14.69 -10.41
C GLY A 85 8.21 -13.77 -11.62
N ASP A 86 7.26 -13.81 -12.56
CA ASP A 86 7.15 -12.83 -13.65
C ASP A 86 6.72 -11.47 -13.07
N ARG A 87 7.24 -10.37 -13.64
CA ARG A 87 6.99 -8.99 -13.20
C ARG A 87 5.98 -8.33 -14.12
N VAL A 88 4.91 -7.81 -13.50
CA VAL A 88 3.85 -7.07 -14.17
C VAL A 88 3.73 -5.68 -13.56
N MET A 89 3.85 -4.64 -14.40
CA MET A 89 3.70 -3.26 -13.96
C MET A 89 2.24 -2.80 -14.11
N LEU A 90 1.69 -2.18 -13.05
CA LEU A 90 0.33 -1.65 -13.02
C LEU A 90 0.36 -0.13 -12.96
N ILE A 91 -0.11 0.54 -14.02
CA ILE A 91 -0.25 2.01 -14.14
C ILE A 91 -1.74 2.34 -14.19
N LEU A 92 -2.43 2.24 -13.07
CA LEU A 92 -3.91 2.20 -13.01
C LEU A 92 -4.54 3.36 -12.25
N LYS A 93 -3.77 4.45 -11.95
CA LYS A 93 -4.30 5.58 -11.19
C LYS A 93 -5.05 5.09 -9.95
N ARG A 94 -6.36 5.28 -9.88
CA ARG A 94 -7.25 4.81 -8.81
C ARG A 94 -8.39 3.94 -9.36
N ARG A 95 -8.20 3.32 -10.53
CA ARG A 95 -9.17 2.39 -11.14
C ARG A 95 -9.35 1.15 -10.27
N PHE A 96 -10.57 0.65 -10.15
CA PHE A 96 -10.84 -0.54 -9.33
C PHE A 96 -10.20 -1.83 -9.89
N GLU A 97 -9.85 -1.87 -11.16
CA GLU A 97 -9.12 -2.96 -11.80
C GLU A 97 -7.71 -3.17 -11.22
N PHE A 98 -7.17 -2.17 -10.51
CA PHE A 98 -5.92 -2.33 -9.75
C PHE A 98 -6.03 -3.47 -8.73
N TRP A 99 -7.14 -3.53 -7.98
CA TRP A 99 -7.34 -4.59 -6.96
C TRP A 99 -7.56 -5.95 -7.61
N PHE A 100 -8.30 -6.04 -8.71
CA PHE A 100 -8.44 -7.29 -9.47
C PHE A 100 -7.08 -7.78 -9.97
N SER A 101 -6.26 -6.88 -10.49
CA SER A 101 -4.95 -7.20 -11.05
C SER A 101 -3.92 -7.60 -10.00
N ILE A 102 -3.75 -6.85 -8.91
CA ILE A 102 -2.75 -7.17 -7.89
C ILE A 102 -3.09 -8.49 -7.17
N ILE A 103 -4.38 -8.73 -6.87
CA ILE A 103 -4.82 -9.98 -6.25
C ILE A 103 -4.63 -11.16 -7.22
N ALA A 104 -4.90 -10.96 -8.52
CA ALA A 104 -4.64 -11.96 -9.55
C ALA A 104 -3.15 -12.31 -9.65
N LEU A 105 -2.25 -11.32 -9.57
CA LEU A 105 -0.81 -11.55 -9.57
C LEU A 105 -0.36 -12.34 -8.33
N HIS A 106 -0.92 -12.07 -7.16
CA HIS A 106 -0.67 -12.89 -5.97
C HIS A 106 -1.15 -14.34 -6.16
N LYS A 107 -2.33 -14.55 -6.79
CA LYS A 107 -2.83 -15.90 -7.12
C LYS A 107 -1.90 -16.68 -8.06
N LEU A 108 -1.19 -15.98 -8.94
CA LEU A 108 -0.21 -16.56 -9.85
C LEU A 108 1.19 -16.73 -9.23
N GLY A 109 1.44 -16.15 -8.05
CA GLY A 109 2.80 -16.04 -7.50
C GLY A 109 3.69 -15.08 -8.30
N ALA A 110 3.10 -14.20 -9.09
CA ALA A 110 3.78 -13.19 -9.90
C ALA A 110 4.07 -11.93 -9.08
N VAL A 111 5.01 -11.12 -9.53
CA VAL A 111 5.46 -9.91 -8.84
C VAL A 111 4.72 -8.70 -9.40
N CYS A 112 4.00 -8.00 -8.52
CA CYS A 112 3.35 -6.74 -8.86
C CYS A 112 4.35 -5.57 -8.78
N ILE A 113 4.31 -4.66 -9.75
CA ILE A 113 5.04 -3.40 -9.73
C ILE A 113 4.03 -2.25 -9.86
N PRO A 114 3.51 -1.72 -8.76
CA PRO A 114 2.68 -0.53 -8.83
C PRO A 114 3.49 0.66 -9.34
N ALA A 115 2.91 1.44 -10.25
CA ALA A 115 3.58 2.58 -10.84
C ALA A 115 2.62 3.75 -11.08
N THR A 116 3.14 4.97 -10.91
CA THR A 116 2.36 6.19 -11.16
C THR A 116 2.16 6.43 -12.66
N HIS A 117 1.04 7.06 -12.99
CA HIS A 117 0.72 7.50 -14.35
C HIS A 117 1.59 8.67 -14.84
N LEU A 118 2.46 9.22 -13.98
CA LEU A 118 3.36 10.33 -14.30
C LEU A 118 4.73 9.86 -14.85
N LEU A 119 4.89 8.57 -15.12
CA LEU A 119 6.12 8.03 -15.68
C LEU A 119 6.36 8.53 -17.10
N THR A 120 7.58 9.00 -17.36
CA THR A 120 8.04 9.34 -18.70
C THR A 120 8.60 8.12 -19.43
N LYS A 121 8.78 8.23 -20.76
CA LYS A 121 9.48 7.23 -21.58
C LYS A 121 10.76 6.71 -20.92
N LYS A 122 11.61 7.60 -20.44
CA LYS A 122 12.89 7.27 -19.79
C LYS A 122 12.67 6.40 -18.54
N ASP A 123 11.67 6.77 -17.74
CA ASP A 123 11.33 6.04 -16.51
C ASP A 123 10.82 4.63 -16.81
N ILE A 124 10.01 4.49 -17.85
CA ILE A 124 9.46 3.20 -18.28
C ILE A 124 10.54 2.30 -18.81
N ILE A 125 11.42 2.78 -19.71
CA ILE A 125 12.57 2.05 -20.21
C ILE A 125 13.43 1.52 -19.06
N TYR A 126 13.78 2.41 -18.12
CA TYR A 126 14.60 2.02 -16.99
C TYR A 126 13.93 0.91 -16.16
N ARG A 127 12.66 1.06 -15.79
CA ARG A 127 11.92 0.08 -14.98
C ARG A 127 11.78 -1.26 -15.71
N CYS A 128 11.41 -1.23 -16.98
CA CYS A 128 11.29 -2.43 -17.79
C CYS A 128 12.58 -3.22 -17.83
N ASN A 129 13.70 -2.57 -18.11
CA ASN A 129 15.00 -3.23 -18.23
C ASN A 129 15.56 -3.66 -16.87
N ALA A 130 15.49 -2.81 -15.85
CA ALA A 130 16.00 -3.12 -14.52
C ALA A 130 15.24 -4.28 -13.85
N ALA A 131 13.92 -4.25 -13.87
CA ALA A 131 13.11 -5.32 -13.28
C ALA A 131 12.89 -6.51 -14.22
N GLY A 132 13.05 -6.34 -15.54
CA GLY A 132 12.69 -7.34 -16.55
C GLY A 132 11.17 -7.52 -16.61
N ILE A 133 10.44 -6.41 -16.77
CA ILE A 133 8.98 -6.38 -16.82
C ILE A 133 8.51 -7.06 -18.09
N LYS A 134 7.56 -7.99 -17.96
CA LYS A 134 7.00 -8.77 -19.05
C LYS A 134 5.70 -8.21 -19.58
N MET A 135 4.90 -7.60 -18.71
CA MET A 135 3.59 -7.03 -19.05
C MET A 135 3.39 -5.68 -18.36
N ILE A 136 2.76 -4.73 -19.06
CA ILE A 136 2.21 -3.51 -18.47
C ILE A 136 0.69 -3.56 -18.60
N VAL A 137 -0.01 -3.29 -17.49
CA VAL A 137 -1.45 -3.03 -17.47
C VAL A 137 -1.64 -1.55 -17.14
N ALA A 138 -2.20 -0.78 -18.05
CA ALA A 138 -2.28 0.67 -17.89
C ALA A 138 -3.68 1.22 -18.24
N VAL A 139 -4.01 2.40 -17.70
CA VAL A 139 -5.19 3.15 -18.11
C VAL A 139 -5.05 3.60 -19.57
N ASP A 140 -6.18 3.77 -20.26
CA ASP A 140 -6.31 4.25 -21.64
C ASP A 140 -6.10 5.78 -21.79
N ASP A 141 -5.35 6.38 -20.87
CA ASP A 141 -4.99 7.80 -20.89
C ASP A 141 -3.95 8.08 -21.98
N ASP A 142 -4.22 9.05 -22.85
CA ASP A 142 -3.38 9.35 -24.03
C ASP A 142 -1.92 9.63 -23.66
N CYS A 143 -1.66 10.32 -22.53
CA CYS A 143 -0.30 10.60 -22.07
C CYS A 143 0.40 9.31 -21.61
N VAL A 144 -0.30 8.48 -20.85
CA VAL A 144 0.25 7.20 -20.36
C VAL A 144 0.55 6.26 -21.53
N VAL A 145 -0.38 6.14 -22.48
CA VAL A 145 -0.24 5.30 -23.67
C VAL A 145 0.95 5.76 -24.53
N SER A 146 1.04 7.07 -24.78
CA SER A 146 2.11 7.63 -25.63
C SER A 146 3.51 7.41 -25.03
N GLU A 147 3.66 7.56 -23.68
CA GLU A 147 4.94 7.32 -23.01
C GLU A 147 5.35 5.83 -23.02
N ILE A 148 4.36 4.92 -22.89
CA ILE A 148 4.59 3.46 -22.96
C ILE A 148 4.98 3.07 -24.37
N GLU A 149 4.26 3.52 -25.41
CA GLU A 149 4.58 3.21 -26.82
C GLU A 149 5.97 3.76 -27.19
N ALA A 150 6.30 4.97 -26.78
CA ALA A 150 7.62 5.52 -27.01
C ALA A 150 8.76 4.72 -26.35
N ALA A 151 8.47 4.02 -25.24
CA ALA A 151 9.44 3.21 -24.51
C ALA A 151 9.55 1.77 -25.06
N ARG A 152 8.58 1.30 -25.82
CA ARG A 152 8.40 -0.12 -26.19
C ARG A 152 9.62 -0.73 -26.89
N THR A 153 10.18 -0.05 -27.89
CA THR A 153 11.31 -0.55 -28.68
C THR A 153 12.61 -0.68 -27.89
N GLU A 154 12.74 0.10 -26.80
CA GLU A 154 13.90 0.11 -25.90
C GLU A 154 13.69 -0.76 -24.66
N SER A 155 12.56 -1.49 -24.60
CA SER A 155 12.15 -2.35 -23.46
C SER A 155 12.01 -3.82 -23.92
N PRO A 156 13.09 -4.53 -24.21
CA PRO A 156 13.05 -5.83 -24.89
C PRO A 156 12.41 -6.97 -24.09
N THR A 157 12.21 -6.80 -22.77
CA THR A 157 11.51 -7.80 -21.94
C THR A 157 9.99 -7.60 -21.94
N LEU A 158 9.51 -6.46 -22.45
CA LEU A 158 8.10 -6.11 -22.47
C LEU A 158 7.40 -6.80 -23.65
N GLU A 159 6.64 -7.84 -23.34
CA GLU A 159 5.96 -8.68 -24.34
C GLU A 159 4.51 -8.24 -24.54
N TYR A 160 3.83 -7.79 -23.47
CA TYR A 160 2.39 -7.56 -23.50
C TYR A 160 2.01 -6.19 -22.93
N LEU A 161 1.06 -5.54 -23.61
CA LEU A 161 0.44 -4.29 -23.19
C LEU A 161 -1.07 -4.52 -23.06
N VAL A 162 -1.66 -4.13 -21.94
CA VAL A 162 -3.08 -4.30 -21.64
C VAL A 162 -3.66 -2.95 -21.24
N ALA A 163 -4.74 -2.55 -21.91
CA ALA A 163 -5.45 -1.29 -21.66
C ALA A 163 -6.66 -1.51 -20.75
N VAL A 164 -6.79 -0.63 -19.75
CA VAL A 164 -7.97 -0.52 -18.88
C VAL A 164 -8.67 0.79 -19.17
N GLY A 165 -9.88 0.71 -19.75
CA GLY A 165 -10.70 1.85 -20.10
C GLY A 165 -11.65 1.55 -21.23
N ASN A 166 -12.11 2.59 -21.92
CA ASN A 166 -13.07 2.46 -23.04
C ASN A 166 -12.38 2.40 -24.40
N ASN A 167 -11.11 2.83 -24.48
CA ASN A 167 -10.32 2.89 -25.69
C ASN A 167 -9.15 1.91 -25.59
N CYS A 168 -9.10 0.91 -26.46
CA CYS A 168 -7.95 0.01 -26.53
C CYS A 168 -7.05 0.46 -27.69
N PRO A 169 -5.80 0.89 -27.42
CA PRO A 169 -4.86 1.29 -28.47
C PRO A 169 -4.52 0.12 -29.40
N ASP A 170 -4.17 0.43 -30.66
CA ASP A 170 -3.77 -0.56 -31.62
C ASP A 170 -2.57 -1.40 -31.12
N GLY A 171 -2.71 -2.72 -31.22
CA GLY A 171 -1.68 -3.65 -30.75
C GLY A 171 -1.65 -3.90 -29.23
N TRP A 172 -2.55 -3.30 -28.47
CA TRP A 172 -2.79 -3.63 -27.07
C TRP A 172 -3.92 -4.65 -26.92
N GLN A 173 -4.01 -5.20 -25.73
CA GLN A 173 -5.09 -6.10 -25.34
C GLN A 173 -6.10 -5.33 -24.49
N ASP A 174 -7.38 -5.48 -24.78
CA ASP A 174 -8.45 -4.92 -23.96
C ASP A 174 -8.64 -5.75 -22.69
N PHE A 175 -8.50 -5.11 -21.54
CA PHE A 175 -8.65 -5.77 -20.23
C PHE A 175 -10.06 -6.32 -20.04
N HIS A 176 -11.08 -5.49 -20.27
CA HIS A 176 -12.48 -5.85 -20.01
C HIS A 176 -12.97 -6.97 -20.95
N GLU A 177 -12.65 -6.88 -22.23
CA GLU A 177 -12.97 -7.92 -23.19
C GLU A 177 -12.22 -9.22 -22.87
N GLY A 178 -10.93 -9.12 -22.56
CA GLY A 178 -10.09 -10.24 -22.20
C GLY A 178 -10.58 -10.97 -20.97
N VAL A 179 -10.92 -10.24 -19.91
CA VAL A 179 -11.48 -10.78 -18.66
C VAL A 179 -12.84 -11.42 -18.92
N ARG A 180 -13.75 -10.74 -19.64
CA ARG A 180 -15.09 -11.27 -19.97
C ARG A 180 -15.06 -12.62 -20.71
N ARG A 181 -14.04 -12.82 -21.57
CA ARG A 181 -13.83 -14.08 -22.32
C ARG A 181 -13.03 -15.13 -21.57
N SER A 182 -12.60 -14.84 -20.36
CA SER A 182 -11.74 -15.73 -19.58
C SER A 182 -12.56 -16.69 -18.73
N LYS A 183 -11.93 -17.82 -18.37
CA LYS A 183 -12.47 -18.79 -17.43
C LYS A 183 -12.02 -18.45 -16.01
N THR A 184 -12.57 -19.14 -15.03
CA THR A 184 -12.10 -19.06 -13.65
C THR A 184 -10.74 -19.74 -13.53
N PHE A 185 -9.77 -19.07 -12.90
CA PHE A 185 -8.47 -19.63 -12.58
C PHE A 185 -8.60 -20.72 -11.51
N VAL A 186 -7.89 -21.81 -11.71
CA VAL A 186 -7.84 -22.91 -10.74
C VAL A 186 -6.53 -22.78 -9.94
N ARG A 187 -6.66 -22.69 -8.62
CA ARG A 187 -5.50 -22.57 -7.71
C ARG A 187 -4.57 -23.78 -7.87
N PRO A 188 -3.28 -23.56 -8.18
CA PRO A 188 -2.27 -24.64 -8.18
C PRO A 188 -2.02 -25.15 -6.75
N LYS A 189 -1.50 -26.37 -6.63
CA LYS A 189 -1.15 -26.95 -5.31
C LYS A 189 -0.09 -26.12 -4.57
N HIS A 190 0.89 -25.59 -5.31
CA HIS A 190 1.95 -24.75 -4.79
C HIS A 190 2.03 -23.48 -5.62
N VAL A 191 1.88 -22.33 -5.00
CA VAL A 191 1.94 -21.01 -5.66
C VAL A 191 3.23 -20.29 -5.30
N ASN A 192 3.47 -20.11 -4.00
CA ASN A 192 4.60 -19.36 -3.46
C ASN A 192 5.10 -19.95 -2.15
N THR A 193 6.29 -19.55 -1.76
CA THR A 193 6.80 -19.62 -0.38
C THR A 193 6.68 -18.24 0.28
N ASN A 194 6.95 -18.14 1.57
CA ASN A 194 6.95 -16.87 2.29
C ASN A 194 8.05 -15.91 1.80
N ASP A 195 9.19 -16.46 1.36
CA ASP A 195 10.35 -15.68 0.91
C ASP A 195 10.30 -15.27 -0.57
N ASP A 196 9.34 -15.77 -1.34
CA ASP A 196 9.15 -15.33 -2.73
C ASP A 196 8.76 -13.85 -2.77
N ILE A 197 9.30 -13.10 -3.72
CA ILE A 197 8.96 -11.68 -3.89
C ILE A 197 7.55 -11.55 -4.47
N SER A 198 6.71 -10.74 -3.83
CA SER A 198 5.32 -10.48 -4.24
C SER A 198 5.11 -9.11 -4.85
N ILE A 199 5.89 -8.11 -4.41
CA ILE A 199 5.76 -6.72 -4.85
C ILE A 199 7.12 -6.04 -4.91
N LEU A 200 7.30 -5.18 -5.93
CA LEU A 200 8.47 -4.31 -6.08
C LEU A 200 8.03 -2.85 -6.18
N TYR A 201 8.72 -1.98 -5.44
CA TYR A 201 8.57 -0.54 -5.56
C TYR A 201 9.83 0.12 -6.09
N PHE A 202 9.66 1.08 -6.98
CA PHE A 202 10.75 1.96 -7.39
C PHE A 202 10.74 3.23 -6.54
N THR A 203 11.81 3.47 -5.80
CA THR A 203 11.98 4.66 -4.96
C THR A 203 13.04 5.59 -5.52
N SER A 204 12.92 6.90 -5.26
CA SER A 204 13.94 7.87 -5.60
C SER A 204 15.24 7.55 -4.85
N GLY A 205 16.26 7.16 -5.59
CA GLY A 205 17.60 6.96 -5.03
C GLY A 205 18.40 8.26 -4.98
N THR A 206 19.23 8.42 -3.97
CA THR A 206 20.20 9.54 -3.88
C THR A 206 21.26 9.51 -5.00
N THR A 207 21.37 8.40 -5.74
CA THR A 207 22.40 8.14 -6.77
C THR A 207 21.91 8.27 -8.21
N GLY A 208 20.73 8.83 -8.45
CA GLY A 208 20.18 9.15 -9.78
C GLY A 208 19.16 8.15 -10.32
N ASN A 209 19.36 6.85 -10.25
CA ASN A 209 18.38 5.84 -10.70
C ASN A 209 17.53 5.31 -9.53
N PRO A 210 16.22 5.08 -9.72
CA PRO A 210 15.36 4.51 -8.69
C PRO A 210 15.86 3.14 -8.21
N LYS A 211 15.86 2.93 -6.88
CA LYS A 211 16.13 1.62 -6.28
C LYS A 211 14.87 0.75 -6.34
N MET A 212 15.03 -0.56 -6.44
CA MET A 212 13.94 -1.52 -6.47
C MET A 212 13.77 -2.20 -5.11
N VAL A 213 12.89 -1.68 -4.29
CA VAL A 213 12.57 -2.24 -2.97
C VAL A 213 11.73 -3.50 -3.15
N ALA A 214 12.20 -4.64 -2.64
CA ALA A 214 11.54 -5.93 -2.78
C ALA A 214 10.88 -6.36 -1.47
N HIS A 215 9.58 -6.65 -1.52
CA HIS A 215 8.85 -7.27 -0.42
C HIS A 215 8.37 -8.67 -0.78
N ASP A 216 8.44 -9.56 0.19
CA ASP A 216 8.03 -10.95 0.08
C ASP A 216 6.53 -11.15 0.33
N PHE A 217 6.07 -12.40 0.26
CA PHE A 217 4.65 -12.72 0.46
C PHE A 217 4.18 -12.51 1.90
N THR A 218 5.05 -12.32 2.89
CA THR A 218 4.64 -12.00 4.27
C THR A 218 4.43 -10.52 4.53
N TYR A 219 4.85 -9.63 3.62
CA TYR A 219 4.70 -8.18 3.74
C TYR A 219 3.28 -7.72 4.12
N PRO A 220 2.20 -8.30 3.58
CA PRO A 220 0.85 -7.94 3.98
C PRO A 220 0.56 -8.09 5.47
N LEU A 221 1.18 -9.07 6.16
CA LEU A 221 1.00 -9.28 7.59
C LEU A 221 1.62 -8.15 8.42
N GLY A 222 2.71 -7.55 7.97
CA GLY A 222 3.30 -6.35 8.58
C GLY A 222 2.34 -5.15 8.60
N HIS A 223 1.38 -5.10 7.68
CA HIS A 223 0.37 -4.05 7.62
C HIS A 223 -0.80 -4.22 8.61
N ILE A 224 -0.81 -5.28 9.40
CA ILE A 224 -1.79 -5.44 10.49
C ILE A 224 -1.67 -4.27 11.47
N VAL A 225 -0.45 -3.91 11.88
CA VAL A 225 -0.22 -2.75 12.77
C VAL A 225 -0.67 -1.46 12.10
N THR A 226 -0.35 -1.29 10.83
CA THR A 226 -0.76 -0.11 10.05
C THR A 226 -2.28 0.09 10.07
N ALA A 227 -3.04 -0.97 9.82
CA ALA A 227 -4.50 -0.86 9.69
C ALA A 227 -5.23 -0.94 11.03
N LYS A 228 -4.97 -1.99 11.83
CA LYS A 228 -5.72 -2.24 13.07
C LYS A 228 -5.38 -1.22 14.15
N TYR A 229 -4.10 -0.88 14.32
CA TYR A 229 -3.66 -0.10 15.48
C TYR A 229 -3.25 1.34 15.15
N TRP A 230 -2.69 1.62 13.95
CA TRP A 230 -2.40 3.00 13.60
C TRP A 230 -3.59 3.70 12.92
N HIS A 231 -4.23 3.09 11.90
CA HIS A 231 -5.48 3.62 11.34
C HIS A 231 -6.70 3.36 12.22
N ASN A 232 -6.55 2.57 13.28
CA ASN A 232 -7.57 2.20 14.26
C ASN A 232 -8.84 1.61 13.62
N LEU A 233 -8.65 0.65 12.70
CA LEU A 233 -9.74 0.06 11.92
C LEU A 233 -10.33 -1.18 12.60
N ASN A 234 -11.61 -1.38 12.33
CA ASN A 234 -12.37 -2.59 12.60
C ASN A 234 -13.23 -2.96 11.38
N GLU A 235 -14.02 -4.02 11.50
CA GLU A 235 -14.84 -4.54 10.39
C GLU A 235 -15.93 -3.57 9.91
N ASP A 236 -16.36 -2.63 10.73
CA ASP A 236 -17.40 -1.63 10.40
C ASP A 236 -16.79 -0.34 9.83
N SER A 237 -15.47 -0.24 9.79
CA SER A 237 -14.78 0.96 9.33
C SER A 237 -14.90 1.13 7.81
N ILE A 238 -15.10 2.39 7.39
CA ILE A 238 -14.94 2.83 6.01
C ILE A 238 -13.71 3.73 5.98
N HIS A 239 -12.62 3.23 5.39
CA HIS A 239 -11.32 3.90 5.40
C HIS A 239 -11.00 4.55 4.08
N PHE A 240 -10.66 5.84 4.11
CA PHE A 240 -10.28 6.62 2.95
C PHE A 240 -8.81 7.07 3.06
N THR A 241 -7.94 6.50 2.25
CA THR A 241 -6.57 7.00 2.06
C THR A 241 -6.45 7.76 0.74
N VAL A 242 -6.02 9.02 0.80
CA VAL A 242 -5.75 9.83 -0.40
C VAL A 242 -4.35 9.49 -0.91
N ALA A 243 -4.28 8.58 -1.86
CA ALA A 243 -3.05 8.18 -2.54
C ALA A 243 -3.37 7.59 -3.92
N ASP A 244 -2.48 7.80 -4.88
CA ASP A 244 -2.47 7.07 -6.17
C ASP A 244 -1.96 5.64 -5.94
N THR A 245 -2.50 4.65 -6.68
CA THR A 245 -2.12 3.24 -6.50
C THR A 245 -0.68 2.93 -6.90
N GLY A 246 -0.03 3.81 -7.63
CA GLY A 246 1.38 3.70 -7.98
C GLY A 246 2.38 4.03 -6.87
N TRP A 247 1.90 4.51 -5.72
CA TRP A 247 2.74 4.84 -4.56
C TRP A 247 2.61 3.80 -3.45
N GLY A 248 3.71 3.52 -2.73
CA GLY A 248 3.71 2.61 -1.58
C GLY A 248 2.64 2.94 -0.54
N LYS A 249 2.35 4.22 -0.32
CA LYS A 249 1.30 4.68 0.61
C LYS A 249 -0.10 4.12 0.27
N ALA A 250 -0.39 3.81 -1.00
CA ALA A 250 -1.66 3.18 -1.36
C ALA A 250 -1.81 1.79 -0.75
N VAL A 251 -0.74 1.02 -0.71
CA VAL A 251 -0.75 -0.32 -0.10
C VAL A 251 -0.92 -0.23 1.43
N TRP A 252 -0.36 0.80 2.05
CA TRP A 252 -0.54 1.05 3.49
C TRP A 252 -1.98 1.35 3.88
N GLY A 253 -2.73 2.05 3.02
CA GLY A 253 -4.04 2.59 3.37
C GLY A 253 -5.21 2.03 2.58
N LYS A 254 -5.00 1.23 1.54
CA LYS A 254 -6.13 0.75 0.72
C LYS A 254 -5.92 -0.64 0.10
N LEU A 255 -5.20 -1.54 0.79
CA LEU A 255 -5.05 -2.91 0.32
C LEU A 255 -4.95 -3.91 1.48
N TYR A 256 -3.73 -4.17 1.96
CA TYR A 256 -3.43 -5.36 2.77
C TYR A 256 -4.07 -5.34 4.15
N GLY A 257 -3.64 -4.43 4.99
CA GLY A 257 -4.10 -4.39 6.37
C GLY A 257 -5.60 -4.13 6.49
N GLN A 258 -6.17 -3.27 5.62
CA GLN A 258 -7.59 -2.95 5.59
C GLN A 258 -8.42 -4.20 5.30
N MET A 259 -8.02 -5.01 4.31
CA MET A 259 -8.72 -6.26 3.99
C MET A 259 -8.49 -7.35 5.03
N ILE A 260 -7.32 -7.42 5.69
CA ILE A 260 -7.08 -8.35 6.81
C ILE A 260 -8.04 -8.03 7.95
N VAL A 261 -8.19 -6.75 8.30
CA VAL A 261 -9.14 -6.30 9.33
C VAL A 261 -10.60 -6.46 8.89
N GLY A 262 -10.86 -6.43 7.58
CA GLY A 262 -12.20 -6.48 7.00
C GLY A 262 -12.88 -5.13 6.92
N ALA A 263 -12.13 -4.03 7.00
CA ALA A 263 -12.64 -2.68 6.77
C ALA A 263 -12.96 -2.45 5.29
N THR A 264 -13.99 -1.64 5.01
CA THR A 264 -14.28 -1.21 3.64
C THR A 264 -13.25 -0.17 3.19
N ILE A 265 -12.59 -0.42 2.07
CA ILE A 265 -11.69 0.54 1.43
C ILE A 265 -12.53 1.50 0.59
N PHE A 266 -12.50 2.79 0.93
CA PHE A 266 -13.10 3.82 0.07
C PHE A 266 -12.07 4.34 -0.92
N VAL A 267 -12.48 4.47 -2.19
CA VAL A 267 -11.66 4.94 -3.30
C VAL A 267 -12.40 6.05 -4.04
N TYR A 268 -11.79 7.24 -4.09
CA TYR A 268 -12.23 8.32 -4.95
C TYR A 268 -11.26 8.48 -6.13
N ASP A 269 -11.73 8.14 -7.32
CA ASP A 269 -10.98 8.26 -8.57
C ASP A 269 -11.29 9.60 -9.24
N HIS A 270 -10.36 10.52 -9.17
CA HIS A 270 -10.48 11.89 -9.64
C HIS A 270 -9.29 12.27 -10.51
N GLU A 271 -9.51 13.11 -11.50
CA GLU A 271 -8.43 13.62 -12.37
C GLU A 271 -7.64 14.75 -11.68
N LYS A 272 -8.33 15.63 -10.94
CA LYS A 272 -7.73 16.74 -10.21
C LYS A 272 -8.07 16.67 -8.74
N PHE A 273 -7.09 17.00 -7.90
CA PHE A 273 -7.35 17.15 -6.48
C PHE A 273 -8.11 18.46 -6.20
N VAL A 274 -9.25 18.33 -5.51
CA VAL A 274 -10.04 19.46 -4.99
C VAL A 274 -10.40 19.16 -3.54
N ALA A 275 -9.98 20.01 -2.60
CA ALA A 275 -10.17 19.78 -1.17
C ALA A 275 -11.66 19.70 -0.79
N ALA A 276 -12.50 20.57 -1.38
CA ALA A 276 -13.94 20.57 -1.18
C ALA A 276 -14.59 19.23 -1.60
N GLU A 277 -14.12 18.60 -2.67
CA GLU A 277 -14.63 17.30 -3.10
C GLU A 277 -14.24 16.18 -2.12
N ILE A 278 -13.00 16.21 -1.59
CA ILE A 278 -12.58 15.25 -0.56
C ILE A 278 -13.49 15.34 0.67
N LEU A 279 -13.80 16.57 1.14
CA LEU A 279 -14.71 16.80 2.25
C LEU A 279 -16.14 16.31 1.94
N ALA A 280 -16.64 16.59 0.74
CA ALA A 280 -17.95 16.10 0.30
C ALA A 280 -17.99 14.56 0.22
N MET A 281 -16.87 13.90 -0.15
CA MET A 281 -16.81 12.43 -0.13
C MET A 281 -16.81 11.88 1.31
N ILE A 282 -16.14 12.53 2.25
CA ILE A 282 -16.17 12.13 3.67
C ILE A 282 -17.61 12.17 4.20
N GLU A 283 -18.35 13.25 3.93
CA GLU A 283 -19.75 13.40 4.29
C GLU A 283 -20.65 12.37 3.62
N LYS A 284 -20.63 12.35 2.27
CA LYS A 284 -21.54 11.53 1.45
C LYS A 284 -21.42 10.03 1.74
N TYR A 285 -20.20 9.53 1.90
CA TYR A 285 -19.94 8.10 2.11
C TYR A 285 -19.74 7.73 3.57
N ARG A 286 -19.98 8.69 4.49
CA ARG A 286 -19.89 8.46 5.95
C ARG A 286 -18.55 7.83 6.34
N ILE A 287 -17.45 8.37 5.81
CA ILE A 287 -16.09 7.89 6.08
C ILE A 287 -15.80 7.95 7.58
N THR A 288 -15.32 6.84 8.12
CA THR A 288 -15.05 6.72 9.56
C THR A 288 -13.58 6.92 9.91
N SER A 289 -12.67 6.62 8.98
CA SER A 289 -11.23 6.79 9.15
C SER A 289 -10.60 7.37 7.88
N PHE A 290 -9.74 8.40 8.06
CA PHE A 290 -9.15 9.14 6.96
C PHE A 290 -7.63 9.18 7.07
N CYS A 291 -6.91 8.95 5.97
CA CYS A 291 -5.46 9.05 5.90
C CYS A 291 -5.03 9.88 4.69
N ALA A 292 -4.19 10.89 4.93
CA ALA A 292 -3.64 11.71 3.86
C ALA A 292 -2.26 12.28 4.25
N PRO A 293 -1.44 12.76 3.29
CA PRO A 293 -0.25 13.53 3.63
C PRO A 293 -0.64 14.90 4.21
N PRO A 294 0.26 15.56 4.97
CA PRO A 294 0.03 16.88 5.55
C PRO A 294 -0.43 17.94 4.56
N THR A 295 0.05 17.87 3.33
CA THR A 295 -0.34 18.79 2.25
C THR A 295 -1.85 18.77 2.00
N ILE A 296 -2.49 17.60 2.04
CA ILE A 296 -3.96 17.48 1.87
C ILE A 296 -4.68 18.15 3.03
N TYR A 297 -4.25 17.91 4.28
CA TYR A 297 -4.82 18.56 5.46
C TYR A 297 -4.68 20.09 5.39
N ARG A 298 -3.53 20.61 4.90
CA ARG A 298 -3.32 22.04 4.68
C ARG A 298 -4.31 22.65 3.68
N PHE A 299 -4.72 21.89 2.66
CA PHE A 299 -5.78 22.35 1.75
C PHE A 299 -7.17 22.25 2.39
N MET A 300 -7.45 21.15 3.08
CA MET A 300 -8.76 20.96 3.73
C MET A 300 -9.08 22.06 4.74
N ILE A 301 -8.13 22.46 5.60
CA ILE A 301 -8.36 23.52 6.60
C ILE A 301 -8.51 24.95 6.01
N LYS A 302 -8.28 25.13 4.71
CA LYS A 302 -8.58 26.38 4.00
C LYS A 302 -10.04 26.47 3.56
N GLU A 303 -10.74 25.33 3.50
CA GLU A 303 -12.16 25.28 3.25
C GLU A 303 -12.96 25.60 4.50
N ASP A 304 -14.19 26.03 4.33
CA ASP A 304 -15.13 26.19 5.43
C ASP A 304 -15.68 24.82 5.85
N LEU A 305 -15.01 24.19 6.82
CA LEU A 305 -15.34 22.84 7.30
C LEU A 305 -16.74 22.74 7.92
N THR A 306 -17.33 23.86 8.32
CA THR A 306 -18.70 23.90 8.91
C THR A 306 -19.79 23.60 7.89
N LYS A 307 -19.47 23.65 6.59
CA LYS A 307 -20.38 23.32 5.50
C LYS A 307 -20.57 21.82 5.25
N TYR A 308 -19.80 20.98 5.94
CA TYR A 308 -19.80 19.52 5.73
C TYR A 308 -20.14 18.79 7.03
N ASP A 309 -20.98 17.77 6.95
CA ASP A 309 -21.20 16.85 8.07
C ASP A 309 -20.06 15.84 8.18
N LEU A 310 -19.04 16.17 8.97
CA LEU A 310 -17.90 15.33 9.25
C LEU A 310 -18.08 14.43 10.49
N SER A 311 -19.29 14.35 11.06
CA SER A 311 -19.57 13.60 12.30
C SER A 311 -19.31 12.09 12.22
N SER A 312 -19.26 11.52 11.01
CA SER A 312 -18.87 10.13 10.77
C SER A 312 -17.40 9.86 11.00
N LEU A 313 -16.52 10.88 10.81
CA LEU A 313 -15.09 10.74 10.96
C LEU A 313 -14.74 10.55 12.45
N LYS A 314 -14.13 9.40 12.76
CA LYS A 314 -13.75 9.02 14.13
C LYS A 314 -12.24 9.03 14.33
N TYR A 315 -11.48 8.88 13.24
CA TYR A 315 -10.06 8.75 13.30
C TYR A 315 -9.37 9.35 12.07
N ALA A 316 -8.22 9.97 12.27
CA ALA A 316 -7.44 10.58 11.20
C ALA A 316 -5.96 10.25 11.37
N THR A 317 -5.28 9.89 10.29
CA THR A 317 -3.86 9.54 10.31
C THR A 317 -3.07 10.30 9.24
N ILE A 318 -1.80 10.53 9.54
CA ILE A 318 -0.90 11.31 8.68
C ILE A 318 0.45 10.61 8.59
N ALA A 319 1.00 10.53 7.41
CA ALA A 319 2.37 10.08 7.16
C ALA A 319 2.94 10.69 5.88
N GLY A 320 4.27 10.69 5.79
CA GLY A 320 5.03 11.13 4.62
C GLY A 320 5.81 12.43 4.84
N GLU A 321 5.30 13.32 5.70
CA GLU A 321 5.95 14.56 6.12
C GLU A 321 5.51 14.90 7.57
N PRO A 322 6.28 15.69 8.35
CA PRO A 322 5.84 16.17 9.65
C PRO A 322 4.61 17.08 9.53
N LEU A 323 3.66 16.94 10.45
CA LEU A 323 2.50 17.83 10.53
C LEU A 323 2.81 19.07 11.37
N SER A 324 2.58 20.26 10.83
CA SER A 324 2.74 21.46 11.62
C SER A 324 1.67 21.57 12.71
N PRO A 325 2.02 22.10 13.91
CA PRO A 325 1.04 22.30 15.00
C PRO A 325 -0.16 23.13 14.58
N THR A 326 0.04 24.12 13.69
CA THR A 326 -1.06 24.97 13.19
C THR A 326 -2.11 24.16 12.44
N VAL A 327 -1.68 23.26 11.55
CA VAL A 327 -2.60 22.39 10.78
C VAL A 327 -3.29 21.37 11.68
N PHE A 328 -2.54 20.78 12.62
CA PHE A 328 -3.07 19.86 13.61
C PHE A 328 -4.22 20.53 14.43
N ASN A 329 -3.93 21.70 15.02
CA ASN A 329 -4.88 22.39 15.86
C ASN A 329 -6.13 22.85 15.09
N ALA A 330 -5.95 23.41 13.87
CA ALA A 330 -7.06 23.84 13.04
C ALA A 330 -7.99 22.67 12.64
N PHE A 331 -7.41 21.53 12.24
CA PHE A 331 -8.20 20.34 11.90
C PHE A 331 -8.92 19.77 13.15
N TYR A 332 -8.23 19.66 14.28
CA TYR A 332 -8.81 19.18 15.53
C TYR A 332 -9.95 20.09 16.03
N GLN A 333 -9.76 21.41 16.01
CA GLN A 333 -10.81 22.37 16.41
C GLN A 333 -12.06 22.26 15.54
N ALA A 334 -11.89 22.02 14.24
CA ALA A 334 -13.01 21.95 13.31
C ALA A 334 -13.75 20.60 13.34
N THR A 335 -13.04 19.50 13.60
CA THR A 335 -13.61 18.14 13.48
C THR A 335 -13.75 17.39 14.79
N GLY A 336 -13.06 17.82 15.85
CA GLY A 336 -12.94 17.07 17.10
C GLY A 336 -12.04 15.84 17.00
N VAL A 337 -11.39 15.58 15.83
CA VAL A 337 -10.56 14.41 15.57
C VAL A 337 -9.07 14.82 15.54
N LYS A 338 -8.26 14.20 16.40
CA LYS A 338 -6.82 14.43 16.45
C LYS A 338 -6.12 13.64 15.34
N PRO A 339 -5.33 14.30 14.47
CA PRO A 339 -4.51 13.61 13.50
C PRO A 339 -3.37 12.82 14.18
N MET A 340 -3.27 11.53 13.88
CA MET A 340 -2.29 10.61 14.45
C MET A 340 -1.15 10.40 13.45
N GLU A 341 0.03 10.97 13.74
CA GLU A 341 1.18 10.83 12.86
C GLU A 341 1.76 9.43 12.92
N GLY A 342 2.35 8.98 11.80
CA GLY A 342 3.12 7.76 11.70
C GLY A 342 4.27 7.90 10.71
N PHE A 343 5.33 7.16 10.96
CA PHE A 343 6.55 7.13 10.15
C PHE A 343 6.87 5.72 9.68
N GLY A 344 7.40 5.66 8.49
CA GLY A 344 7.98 4.47 7.86
C GLY A 344 8.39 4.81 6.43
N GLN A 345 8.97 3.86 5.76
CA GLN A 345 9.56 4.02 4.43
C GLN A 345 8.93 3.04 3.44
N THR A 346 9.31 3.13 2.17
CA THR A 346 8.96 2.09 1.19
C THR A 346 9.57 0.75 1.57
N GLU A 347 10.72 0.76 2.20
CA GLU A 347 11.46 -0.39 2.72
C GLU A 347 10.80 -1.06 3.92
N THR A 348 9.82 -0.40 4.56
CA THR A 348 9.17 -0.86 5.79
C THR A 348 7.64 -0.77 5.68
N THR A 349 6.93 -1.17 6.74
CA THR A 349 5.58 -0.70 7.05
C THR A 349 5.65 0.50 8.00
N VAL A 350 4.57 0.87 8.69
CA VAL A 350 4.65 1.86 9.76
C VAL A 350 5.52 1.31 10.88
N ILE A 351 6.63 2.01 11.20
CA ILE A 351 7.59 1.57 12.23
C ILE A 351 7.52 2.42 13.50
N ILE A 352 7.05 3.66 13.40
CA ILE A 352 6.77 4.55 14.52
C ILE A 352 5.39 5.16 14.29
N ALA A 353 4.55 5.21 15.31
CA ALA A 353 3.22 5.82 15.18
C ALA A 353 2.67 6.35 16.50
N ASN A 354 1.71 7.28 16.40
CA ASN A 354 0.80 7.58 17.48
C ASN A 354 -0.32 6.53 17.48
N PHE A 355 -0.37 5.71 18.52
CA PHE A 355 -1.36 4.65 18.66
C PHE A 355 -2.62 5.14 19.41
N PRO A 356 -3.75 4.41 19.35
CA PRO A 356 -5.03 4.87 19.94
C PRO A 356 -4.98 5.18 21.45
N TRP A 357 -4.06 4.56 22.17
CA TRP A 357 -3.86 4.77 23.63
C TRP A 357 -3.02 6.00 23.96
N MET A 358 -2.58 6.77 22.97
CA MET A 358 -1.66 7.89 23.15
C MET A 358 -2.38 9.23 22.96
N GLU A 359 -1.91 10.23 23.70
CA GLU A 359 -2.18 11.62 23.40
C GLU A 359 -1.13 12.12 22.38
N PRO A 360 -1.50 12.43 21.13
CA PRO A 360 -0.52 12.83 20.11
C PRO A 360 0.04 14.21 20.41
N LYS A 361 1.36 14.36 20.25
CA LYS A 361 2.03 15.66 20.24
C LYS A 361 2.21 16.12 18.78
N PRO A 362 1.72 17.28 18.39
CA PRO A 362 1.92 17.80 17.02
C PRO A 362 3.41 17.85 16.65
N GLY A 363 3.76 17.24 15.50
CA GLY A 363 5.14 17.13 15.03
C GLY A 363 5.93 15.96 15.62
N SER A 364 5.30 15.09 16.43
CA SER A 364 5.91 13.86 16.91
C SER A 364 5.34 12.64 16.20
N MET A 365 6.22 11.80 15.68
CA MET A 365 5.82 10.55 15.02
C MET A 365 5.20 9.51 15.97
N GLY A 366 5.41 9.63 17.29
CA GLY A 366 4.84 8.73 18.30
C GLY A 366 5.84 7.77 18.91
N LYS A 367 5.48 6.50 19.00
CA LYS A 367 6.26 5.43 19.65
C LYS A 367 6.54 4.27 18.70
N PRO A 368 7.57 3.45 18.97
CA PRO A 368 7.90 2.28 18.17
C PRO A 368 6.73 1.31 18.00
N ASN A 369 6.62 0.73 16.80
CA ASN A 369 5.77 -0.41 16.52
C ASN A 369 6.40 -1.67 17.13
N PRO A 370 5.69 -2.44 17.99
CA PRO A 370 6.26 -3.60 18.69
C PRO A 370 6.69 -4.75 17.76
N ALA A 371 6.31 -4.74 16.48
CA ALA A 371 6.81 -5.70 15.50
C ALA A 371 8.27 -5.44 15.06
N TYR A 372 8.86 -4.31 15.47
CA TYR A 372 10.21 -3.89 15.12
C TYR A 372 11.04 -3.62 16.38
N ASP A 373 12.28 -4.10 16.39
CA ASP A 373 13.28 -3.76 17.41
C ASP A 373 13.98 -2.47 16.97
N LEU A 374 13.48 -1.33 17.45
CA LEU A 374 13.87 0.02 17.02
C LEU A 374 14.73 0.73 18.05
N ASP A 375 15.69 1.50 17.56
CA ASP A 375 16.49 2.41 18.39
C ASP A 375 16.78 3.71 17.61
N ILE A 376 17.27 4.71 18.32
CA ILE A 376 17.86 5.91 17.75
C ILE A 376 19.31 5.92 18.19
N ILE A 377 20.23 5.88 17.21
CA ILE A 377 21.68 5.79 17.51
C ILE A 377 22.45 7.01 17.03
N THR A 378 23.47 7.36 17.79
CA THR A 378 24.44 8.39 17.42
C THR A 378 25.40 7.89 16.33
N ALA A 379 26.20 8.77 15.76
CA ALA A 379 27.17 8.42 14.71
C ALA A 379 28.24 7.41 15.16
N ASP A 380 28.50 7.31 16.48
CA ASP A 380 29.40 6.31 17.08
C ASP A 380 28.69 5.01 17.48
N GLY A 381 27.38 4.88 17.17
CA GLY A 381 26.63 3.63 17.31
C GLY A 381 26.04 3.37 18.70
N ARG A 382 26.09 4.32 19.64
CA ARG A 382 25.39 4.18 20.95
C ARG A 382 23.95 4.67 20.84
N SER A 383 23.06 4.14 21.67
CA SER A 383 21.71 4.68 21.84
C SER A 383 21.74 6.13 22.30
N THR A 384 20.83 6.96 21.76
CA THR A 384 20.71 8.37 22.16
C THR A 384 20.02 8.52 23.51
N GLU A 385 20.33 9.61 24.20
CA GLU A 385 19.56 10.07 25.34
C GLU A 385 18.38 10.96 24.90
N ALA A 386 17.42 11.18 25.80
CA ALA A 386 16.28 12.05 25.50
C ALA A 386 16.73 13.48 25.15
N GLY A 387 16.33 13.95 23.97
CA GLY A 387 16.72 15.25 23.43
C GLY A 387 18.00 15.27 22.59
N GLU A 388 18.68 14.13 22.45
CA GLU A 388 19.82 13.95 21.58
C GLU A 388 19.35 13.45 20.20
N GLN A 389 19.93 13.98 19.12
CA GLN A 389 19.64 13.56 17.75
C GLN A 389 20.43 12.29 17.39
N GLY A 390 19.75 11.40 16.66
CA GLY A 390 20.40 10.22 16.10
C GLY A 390 19.63 9.65 14.91
N GLU A 391 20.21 8.65 14.29
CA GLU A 391 19.58 7.91 13.20
C GLU A 391 18.59 6.87 13.74
N ILE A 392 17.40 6.79 13.15
CA ILE A 392 16.46 5.72 13.42
C ILE A 392 16.97 4.43 12.78
N VAL A 393 17.10 3.37 13.57
CA VAL A 393 17.57 2.07 13.10
C VAL A 393 16.64 0.94 13.51
N VAL A 394 16.70 -0.17 12.77
CA VAL A 394 15.98 -1.41 13.09
C VAL A 394 16.98 -2.53 13.32
N TYR A 395 16.99 -3.12 14.52
CA TYR A 395 17.80 -4.30 14.79
C TYR A 395 17.19 -5.55 14.15
N THR A 396 18.02 -6.33 13.44
CA THR A 396 17.62 -7.56 12.76
C THR A 396 18.32 -8.81 13.27
N LYS A 397 19.03 -8.72 14.41
CA LYS A 397 19.75 -9.83 15.04
C LYS A 397 18.85 -11.01 15.42
N ASN A 398 17.58 -10.77 15.70
CA ASN A 398 16.57 -11.77 16.03
C ASN A 398 15.76 -12.25 14.81
N GLY A 399 16.19 -11.91 13.60
CA GLY A 399 15.50 -12.15 12.34
C GLY A 399 14.96 -10.87 11.72
N LYS A 400 14.64 -10.93 10.44
CA LYS A 400 14.03 -9.81 9.70
C LYS A 400 12.59 -9.59 10.18
N PRO A 401 12.22 -8.39 10.70
CA PRO A 401 10.83 -8.08 11.04
C PRO A 401 9.89 -8.24 9.84
N LEU A 402 8.65 -8.65 10.09
CA LEU A 402 7.61 -8.66 9.07
C LEU A 402 7.35 -7.24 8.58
N GLY A 403 7.31 -7.06 7.26
CA GLY A 403 7.13 -5.75 6.66
C GLY A 403 8.44 -4.99 6.38
N LEU A 404 9.58 -5.42 6.93
CA LEU A 404 10.87 -4.94 6.48
C LEU A 404 11.21 -5.59 5.13
N PHE A 405 11.73 -4.81 4.19
CA PHE A 405 11.98 -5.27 2.83
C PHE A 405 13.02 -6.40 2.76
N HIS A 406 12.96 -7.18 1.68
CA HIS A 406 13.86 -8.32 1.48
C HIS A 406 15.27 -7.91 1.03
N GLY A 407 15.44 -6.66 0.62
CA GLY A 407 16.61 -6.06 0.02
C GLY A 407 16.26 -5.39 -1.30
N TYR A 408 17.25 -4.80 -1.96
CA TYR A 408 17.05 -4.21 -3.28
C TYR A 408 17.14 -5.29 -4.36
N PHE A 409 16.09 -5.37 -5.19
CA PHE A 409 15.98 -6.39 -6.23
C PHE A 409 17.06 -6.22 -7.30
N ARG A 410 17.69 -7.34 -7.71
CA ARG A 410 18.80 -7.37 -8.70
C ARG A 410 19.96 -6.44 -8.35
N ASP A 411 20.17 -6.23 -7.06
CA ASP A 411 21.31 -5.48 -6.56
C ASP A 411 22.60 -6.31 -6.74
N LYS A 412 23.43 -5.89 -7.70
CA LYS A 412 24.66 -6.61 -8.01
C LYS A 412 25.58 -6.62 -6.79
N ASP A 413 26.00 -7.82 -6.39
CA ASP A 413 26.85 -8.06 -5.21
C ASP A 413 26.25 -7.56 -3.89
N ASN A 414 24.93 -7.33 -3.86
CA ASN A 414 24.22 -6.71 -2.74
C ASN A 414 24.81 -5.35 -2.32
N LYS A 415 25.33 -4.58 -3.25
CA LYS A 415 26.06 -3.35 -2.97
C LYS A 415 25.17 -2.27 -2.32
N LEU A 416 23.98 -2.06 -2.85
CA LEU A 416 23.02 -1.09 -2.31
C LEU A 416 22.43 -1.60 -1.00
N THR A 417 22.08 -2.87 -0.93
CA THR A 417 21.53 -3.49 0.28
C THR A 417 22.53 -3.43 1.44
N LYS A 418 23.80 -3.72 1.19
CA LYS A 418 24.87 -3.60 2.20
C LYS A 418 25.15 -2.16 2.67
N GLN A 419 24.75 -1.16 1.92
CA GLN A 419 24.87 0.25 2.35
C GLN A 419 23.86 0.62 3.44
N VAL A 420 22.72 -0.08 3.48
CA VAL A 420 21.64 0.17 4.45
C VAL A 420 21.51 -0.95 5.48
N TYR A 421 22.24 -2.06 5.31
CA TYR A 421 22.34 -3.15 6.26
C TYR A 421 23.79 -3.35 6.69
N SER A 422 24.11 -3.11 7.95
CA SER A 422 25.41 -3.41 8.55
C SER A 422 25.21 -3.99 9.95
N ASP A 423 26.02 -4.96 10.34
CA ASP A 423 26.05 -5.52 11.70
C ASP A 423 24.68 -5.95 12.28
N ASN A 424 23.82 -6.50 11.43
CA ASN A 424 22.43 -6.84 11.75
C ASN A 424 21.56 -5.62 12.12
N ILE A 425 21.88 -4.47 11.55
CA ILE A 425 21.12 -3.22 11.69
C ILE A 425 20.66 -2.77 10.31
N TYR A 426 19.38 -2.43 10.18
CA TYR A 426 18.87 -1.67 9.06
C TYR A 426 18.92 -0.19 9.40
N HIS A 427 19.65 0.56 8.61
CA HIS A 427 19.82 2.01 8.69
C HIS A 427 18.77 2.70 7.83
N THR A 428 17.87 3.48 8.45
CA THR A 428 16.82 4.17 7.71
C THR A 428 17.34 5.37 6.93
N GLY A 429 18.43 5.97 7.39
CA GLY A 429 18.94 7.25 6.92
C GLY A 429 18.11 8.45 7.38
N ASP A 430 17.07 8.23 8.18
CA ASP A 430 16.23 9.28 8.76
C ASP A 430 16.65 9.58 10.19
N VAL A 431 16.64 10.87 10.56
CA VAL A 431 17.09 11.38 11.86
C VAL A 431 15.90 11.79 12.71
N ALA A 432 15.94 11.48 14.01
CA ALA A 432 14.94 11.85 15.00
C ALA A 432 15.59 12.53 16.22
#